data_cc52ffec6bfda60bb4861bb2a0b93787
#
_entry.id   cc52ffec6bfda60bb4861bb2a0b93787
#
_cell.length_a   1.000
_cell.length_b   1.000
_cell.length_c   1.000
_cell.angle_alpha   90.00
_cell.angle_beta   90.00
_cell.angle_gamma   90.00
#
_symmetry.space_group_name_H-M   'P 1'
#
loop_
_entity.id
_entity.type
_entity.pdbx_description
1 polymer ?
#
loop_
_entity_poly.entity_id
_entity_poly.type
_entity_poly.pdbx_seq_one_letter_code
_entity_poly.pdbx_strand_id
1 'polypeptide(L)'
;YIYSADADEIIDSANIEKFKTLKSMLLPEIEIVQMIYDEKGTVSTVLNATQELRPKLYKRVRSFTWIDPIHETVRTDPVVYDSDIVIFHRPIENHTNRDFRTFEATYEKTHYLSPRIFTMYMKELYRWGDLKAHERAANIIKDMSKKTEFSEDRLSEASIILARYHRLAKNGPEFMKAALRIFTLMQGTPCS
;
A
#
# COMPACT_ATOMS: atom_id res chain seq x y z
N TYR A 1 2.07 26.63 -5.63
CA TYR A 1 1.95 25.18 -5.42
C TYR A 1 2.43 24.41 -6.64
N ILE A 2 2.84 23.17 -6.42
CA ILE A 2 3.20 22.20 -7.46
C ILE A 2 2.18 21.08 -7.36
N TYR A 3 1.58 20.69 -8.49
CA TYR A 3 0.73 19.53 -8.60
C TYR A 3 1.59 18.33 -9.05
N SER A 4 1.53 17.23 -8.28
CA SER A 4 2.18 15.96 -8.61
C SER A 4 1.13 15.01 -9.19
N ALA A 5 1.31 14.63 -10.45
CA ALA A 5 0.40 13.74 -11.15
C ALA A 5 1.17 12.57 -11.76
N ASP A 6 0.56 11.38 -11.72
CA ASP A 6 1.01 10.22 -12.46
C ASP A 6 0.39 10.24 -13.88
N ALA A 7 1.06 9.60 -14.85
CA ALA A 7 0.63 9.66 -16.26
C ALA A 7 -0.72 8.96 -16.54
N ASP A 8 -1.17 8.13 -15.62
CA ASP A 8 -2.41 7.35 -15.67
C ASP A 8 -3.51 7.90 -14.75
N GLU A 9 -3.31 9.13 -14.24
CA GLU A 9 -4.31 9.85 -13.46
C GLU A 9 -5.15 10.78 -14.33
N ILE A 10 -6.44 10.80 -14.05
CA ILE A 10 -7.41 11.65 -14.76
C ILE A 10 -8.20 12.48 -13.74
N ILE A 11 -8.35 13.77 -14.04
CA ILE A 11 -9.30 14.66 -13.37
C ILE A 11 -10.41 14.97 -14.36
N ASP A 12 -11.66 14.64 -14.03
CA ASP A 12 -12.80 14.96 -14.87
C ASP A 12 -13.19 16.45 -14.79
N SER A 13 -14.10 16.88 -15.66
CA SER A 13 -14.51 18.28 -15.75
C SER A 13 -15.11 18.83 -14.46
N ALA A 14 -15.86 18.00 -13.70
CA ALA A 14 -16.44 18.41 -12.43
C ALA A 14 -15.36 18.66 -11.38
N ASN A 15 -14.36 17.78 -11.30
CA ASN A 15 -13.25 17.93 -10.38
C ASN A 15 -12.27 19.04 -10.82
N ILE A 16 -12.16 19.34 -12.10
CA ILE A 16 -11.41 20.52 -12.58
C ILE A 16 -12.05 21.82 -12.06
N GLU A 17 -13.38 21.95 -12.04
CA GLU A 17 -14.04 23.14 -11.49
C GLU A 17 -13.84 23.25 -9.97
N LYS A 18 -13.91 22.14 -9.23
CA LYS A 18 -13.54 22.11 -7.80
C LYS A 18 -12.08 22.55 -7.59
N PHE A 19 -11.17 22.11 -8.44
CA PHE A 19 -9.76 22.48 -8.37
C PHE A 19 -9.56 24.00 -8.60
N LYS A 20 -10.28 24.60 -9.55
CA LYS A 20 -10.25 26.05 -9.77
C LYS A 20 -10.77 26.82 -8.55
N THR A 21 -11.86 26.33 -7.96
CA THR A 21 -12.44 26.91 -6.74
C THR A 21 -11.46 26.82 -5.57
N LEU A 22 -10.89 25.62 -5.33
CA LEU A 22 -9.87 25.43 -4.30
C LEU A 22 -8.71 26.40 -4.48
N LYS A 23 -8.20 26.55 -5.70
CA LYS A 23 -7.09 27.45 -6.01
C LYS A 23 -7.37 28.90 -5.61
N SER A 24 -8.61 29.35 -5.72
CA SER A 24 -9.00 30.73 -5.33
C SER A 24 -9.19 30.93 -3.84
N MET A 25 -9.43 29.84 -3.09
CA MET A 25 -9.75 29.85 -1.65
C MET A 25 -8.62 29.33 -0.77
N LEU A 26 -7.54 28.82 -1.38
CA LEU A 26 -6.46 28.15 -0.65
C LEU A 26 -5.71 29.14 0.25
N LEU A 27 -5.75 28.86 1.56
CA LEU A 27 -5.10 29.70 2.56
C LEU A 27 -3.57 29.58 2.49
N PRO A 28 -2.83 30.66 2.76
CA PRO A 28 -1.37 30.67 2.70
C PRO A 28 -0.69 29.67 3.65
N GLU A 29 -1.35 29.29 4.74
CA GLU A 29 -0.84 28.37 5.75
C GLU A 29 -0.83 26.91 5.26
N ILE A 30 -1.71 26.56 4.30
CA ILE A 30 -1.78 25.20 3.76
C ILE A 30 -0.47 24.88 3.03
N GLU A 31 0.12 23.76 3.34
CA GLU A 31 1.39 23.30 2.76
C GLU A 31 1.22 22.12 1.84
N ILE A 32 0.27 21.23 2.16
CA ILE A 32 -0.10 20.07 1.36
C ILE A 32 -1.62 20.07 1.18
N VAL A 33 -2.09 19.75 -0.03
CA VAL A 33 -3.50 19.38 -0.27
C VAL A 33 -3.56 17.91 -0.67
N GLN A 34 -4.36 17.17 0.07
CA GLN A 34 -4.71 15.79 -0.27
C GLN A 34 -5.98 15.77 -1.12
N MET A 35 -6.04 14.82 -2.05
CA MET A 35 -7.18 14.57 -2.92
C MET A 35 -7.62 13.13 -2.78
N ILE A 36 -8.90 12.88 -3.00
CA ILE A 36 -9.48 11.54 -2.97
C ILE A 36 -8.96 10.75 -4.18
N TYR A 37 -8.37 9.59 -3.92
CA TYR A 37 -7.85 8.70 -4.95
C TYR A 37 -8.82 7.56 -5.20
N ASP A 38 -9.36 7.48 -6.42
CA ASP A 38 -10.33 6.45 -6.82
C ASP A 38 -9.68 5.45 -7.78
N GLU A 39 -9.43 4.25 -7.29
CA GLU A 39 -8.94 3.11 -8.06
C GLU A 39 -10.11 2.31 -8.68
N LYS A 40 -10.87 2.91 -9.60
CA LYS A 40 -11.92 2.16 -10.31
C LYS A 40 -11.31 1.11 -11.23
N GLY A 41 -11.52 -0.14 -10.89
CA GLY A 41 -11.10 -1.30 -11.69
C GLY A 41 -10.52 -2.45 -10.87
N THR A 42 -10.12 -2.21 -9.65
CA THR A 42 -9.85 -3.28 -8.69
C THR A 42 -11.18 -3.83 -8.20
N VAL A 43 -11.35 -5.15 -8.27
CA VAL A 43 -12.52 -5.84 -7.69
C VAL A 43 -12.62 -5.38 -6.23
N SER A 44 -13.58 -4.50 -5.99
CA SER A 44 -13.90 -3.99 -4.66
C SER A 44 -14.40 -5.17 -3.84
N THR A 45 -13.50 -5.79 -3.09
CA THR A 45 -13.95 -6.59 -1.95
C THR A 45 -14.43 -5.62 -0.89
N VAL A 46 -15.45 -6.00 -0.12
CA VAL A 46 -16.10 -5.17 0.92
C VAL A 46 -15.10 -4.51 1.90
N LEU A 47 -13.86 -4.99 1.95
CA LEU A 47 -12.75 -4.49 2.75
C LEU A 47 -11.97 -3.31 2.11
N ASN A 48 -12.21 -2.94 0.85
CA ASN A 48 -11.44 -1.95 0.11
C ASN A 48 -12.27 -0.76 -0.41
N ALA A 49 -13.41 -0.47 0.20
CA ALA A 49 -14.25 0.68 -0.16
C ALA A 49 -13.77 2.02 0.46
N THR A 50 -12.55 2.09 0.95
CA THR A 50 -12.00 3.33 1.50
C THR A 50 -11.39 4.16 0.38
N GLN A 51 -12.03 5.29 0.11
CA GLN A 51 -11.42 6.38 -0.64
C GLN A 51 -10.14 6.79 0.09
N GLU A 52 -9.00 6.59 -0.56
CA GLU A 52 -7.70 6.95 0.00
C GLU A 52 -7.41 8.41 -0.31
N LEU A 53 -7.05 9.18 0.71
CA LEU A 53 -6.54 10.53 0.52
C LEU A 53 -5.05 10.46 0.17
N ARG A 54 -4.67 11.10 -0.95
CA ARG A 54 -3.26 11.19 -1.37
C ARG A 54 -2.81 12.63 -1.52
N PRO A 55 -1.61 13.00 -1.03
CA PRO A 55 -1.02 14.30 -1.25
C PRO A 55 -0.78 14.55 -2.74
N LYS A 56 -1.34 15.64 -3.27
CA LYS A 56 -1.26 15.99 -4.70
C LYS A 56 -0.78 17.41 -4.97
N LEU A 57 -1.07 18.37 -4.08
CA LEU A 57 -0.54 19.72 -4.17
C LEU A 57 0.46 19.98 -3.05
N TYR A 58 1.59 20.53 -3.41
CA TYR A 58 2.69 20.83 -2.50
C TYR A 58 3.07 22.31 -2.61
N LYS A 59 3.24 22.97 -1.47
CA LYS A 59 3.68 24.38 -1.43
C LYS A 59 5.10 24.49 -1.96
N ARG A 60 5.29 25.22 -3.07
CA ARG A 60 6.56 25.30 -3.80
C ARG A 60 7.77 25.74 -2.96
N VAL A 61 7.54 26.60 -1.97
CA VAL A 61 8.62 27.18 -1.15
C VAL A 61 9.01 26.32 0.07
N ARG A 62 8.48 25.10 0.14
CA ARG A 62 8.77 24.14 1.21
C ARG A 62 9.54 22.94 0.67
N SER A 63 10.33 22.32 1.53
CA SER A 63 10.92 21.01 1.28
C SER A 63 10.09 19.93 1.96
N PHE A 64 9.86 18.84 1.26
CA PHE A 64 9.09 17.70 1.76
C PHE A 64 9.96 16.46 1.77
N THR A 65 9.75 15.59 2.75
CA THR A 65 10.47 14.31 2.86
C THR A 65 9.60 13.20 2.31
N TRP A 66 10.06 12.54 1.26
CA TRP A 66 9.46 11.34 0.71
C TRP A 66 9.91 10.13 1.51
N ILE A 67 8.99 9.24 1.78
CA ILE A 67 9.25 8.02 2.51
C ILE A 67 8.83 6.80 1.67
N ASP A 68 9.56 5.70 1.87
CA ASP A 68 9.47 4.46 1.14
C ASP A 68 9.98 4.51 -0.32
N PRO A 69 10.66 3.45 -0.79
CA PRO A 69 11.27 3.41 -2.13
C PRO A 69 10.28 2.97 -3.23
N ILE A 70 9.08 2.54 -2.84
CA ILE A 70 7.98 2.13 -3.72
C ILE A 70 6.65 2.55 -3.08
N HIS A 71 5.69 2.96 -3.91
CA HIS A 71 4.47 3.59 -3.44
C HIS A 71 4.78 4.77 -2.51
N GLU A 72 5.67 5.63 -2.99
CA GLU A 72 6.19 6.74 -2.22
C GLU A 72 5.05 7.60 -1.64
N THR A 73 5.25 8.08 -0.44
CA THR A 73 4.37 9.05 0.19
C THR A 73 5.19 10.16 0.83
N VAL A 74 4.57 11.29 1.06
CA VAL A 74 5.21 12.42 1.74
C VAL A 74 4.87 12.37 3.22
N ARG A 75 5.85 12.68 4.07
CA ARG A 75 5.61 12.92 5.48
C ARG A 75 4.67 14.11 5.63
N THR A 76 3.51 13.91 6.25
CA THR A 76 2.45 14.91 6.40
C THR A 76 2.50 15.64 7.75
N ASP A 77 3.69 16.02 8.20
CA ASP A 77 3.88 16.87 9.40
C ASP A 77 3.42 18.34 9.20
N PRO A 78 3.45 18.89 7.95
CA PRO A 78 3.01 20.25 7.69
C PRO A 78 1.48 20.39 7.74
N VAL A 79 1.00 21.63 7.57
CA VAL A 79 -0.45 21.91 7.54
C VAL A 79 -1.06 21.31 6.29
N VAL A 80 -1.92 20.31 6.49
CA VAL A 80 -2.56 19.53 5.43
C VAL A 80 -4.03 19.93 5.32
N TYR A 81 -4.53 20.03 4.09
CA TYR A 81 -5.93 20.23 3.77
C TYR A 81 -6.45 19.06 2.94
N ASP A 82 -7.52 18.42 3.41
CA ASP A 82 -8.20 17.34 2.72
C ASP A 82 -9.31 17.90 1.83
N SER A 83 -9.16 17.76 0.52
CA SER A 83 -10.14 18.27 -0.43
C SER A 83 -11.12 17.17 -0.85
N ASP A 84 -12.25 17.60 -1.40
CA ASP A 84 -13.27 16.73 -2.02
C ASP A 84 -13.01 16.48 -3.52
N ILE A 85 -11.82 16.82 -4.01
CA ILE A 85 -11.42 16.59 -5.41
C ILE A 85 -11.07 15.12 -5.57
N VAL A 86 -11.64 14.49 -6.59
CA VAL A 86 -11.40 13.07 -6.92
C VAL A 86 -10.43 12.96 -8.08
N ILE A 87 -9.38 12.17 -7.89
CA ILE A 87 -8.44 11.74 -8.92
C ILE A 87 -8.78 10.31 -9.31
N PHE A 88 -9.06 10.08 -10.59
CA PHE A 88 -9.33 8.75 -11.12
C PHE A 88 -8.04 8.11 -11.62
N HIS A 89 -7.65 7.01 -11.00
CA HIS A 89 -6.52 6.20 -11.46
C HIS A 89 -6.99 5.22 -12.55
N ARG A 90 -6.34 5.25 -13.70
CA ARG A 90 -6.65 4.42 -14.88
C ARG A 90 -5.40 3.72 -15.38
N PRO A 91 -4.90 2.70 -14.66
CA PRO A 91 -3.70 1.98 -15.09
C PRO A 91 -3.93 1.33 -16.44
N ILE A 92 -2.99 1.57 -17.37
CA ILE A 92 -3.02 1.00 -18.72
C ILE A 92 -2.51 -0.44 -18.70
N GLU A 93 -1.59 -0.75 -17.78
CA GLU A 93 -0.98 -2.08 -17.65
C GLU A 93 -0.92 -2.54 -16.19
N ASN A 94 -0.93 -3.86 -16.01
CA ASN A 94 -0.71 -4.44 -14.69
C ASN A 94 0.79 -4.51 -14.37
N HIS A 95 1.27 -3.66 -13.48
CA HIS A 95 2.69 -3.55 -13.11
C HIS A 95 3.15 -4.58 -12.06
N THR A 96 2.35 -5.57 -11.75
CA THR A 96 2.55 -6.54 -10.66
C THR A 96 3.96 -7.15 -10.63
N ASN A 97 4.49 -7.56 -11.77
CA ASN A 97 5.84 -8.16 -11.84
C ASN A 97 6.96 -7.15 -11.55
N ARG A 98 6.77 -5.88 -11.91
CA ARG A 98 7.71 -4.80 -11.58
C ARG A 98 7.69 -4.52 -10.09
N ASP A 99 6.51 -4.50 -9.51
CA ASP A 99 6.34 -4.18 -8.10
C ASP A 99 6.91 -5.29 -7.21
N PHE A 100 6.72 -6.57 -7.55
CA PHE A 100 7.37 -7.68 -6.83
C PHE A 100 8.89 -7.55 -6.84
N ARG A 101 9.50 -7.27 -8.01
CA ARG A 101 10.95 -7.07 -8.10
C ARG A 101 11.43 -5.90 -7.25
N THR A 102 10.65 -4.84 -7.18
CA THR A 102 11.02 -3.66 -6.38
C THR A 102 10.93 -3.95 -4.88
N PHE A 103 9.90 -4.67 -4.41
CA PHE A 103 9.80 -5.11 -3.01
C PHE A 103 10.97 -6.04 -2.64
N GLU A 104 11.25 -7.02 -3.49
CA GLU A 104 12.34 -8.00 -3.30
C GLU A 104 13.70 -7.31 -3.30
N ALA A 105 13.98 -6.42 -4.27
CA ALA A 105 15.22 -5.65 -4.35
C ALA A 105 15.40 -4.68 -3.15
N THR A 106 14.30 -4.10 -2.65
CA THR A 106 14.34 -3.29 -1.43
C THR A 106 14.77 -4.14 -0.24
N TYR A 107 14.21 -5.34 -0.10
CA TYR A 107 14.61 -6.26 0.95
C TYR A 107 16.05 -6.72 0.81
N GLU A 108 16.49 -7.10 -0.37
CA GLU A 108 17.89 -7.52 -0.64
C GLU A 108 18.90 -6.44 -0.23
N LYS A 109 18.57 -5.17 -0.50
CA LYS A 109 19.43 -4.03 -0.19
C LYS A 109 19.45 -3.66 1.29
N THR A 110 18.33 -3.73 1.97
CA THR A 110 18.17 -3.19 3.33
C THR A 110 18.00 -4.26 4.40
N HIS A 111 17.70 -5.50 4.01
CA HIS A 111 17.26 -6.61 4.86
C HIS A 111 16.08 -6.26 5.77
N TYR A 112 15.29 -5.27 5.36
CA TYR A 112 14.15 -4.76 6.09
C TYR A 112 13.08 -4.25 5.14
N LEU A 113 11.81 -4.45 5.49
CA LEU A 113 10.66 -3.80 4.90
C LEU A 113 9.91 -3.05 6.00
N SER A 114 9.57 -1.79 5.77
CA SER A 114 8.72 -1.04 6.69
C SER A 114 7.37 -1.74 6.86
N PRO A 115 6.62 -1.52 7.96
CA PRO A 115 5.29 -2.10 8.14
C PRO A 115 4.39 -1.88 6.93
N ARG A 116 4.35 -0.67 6.43
CA ARG A 116 3.56 -0.27 5.29
C ARG A 116 3.96 -1.03 4.01
N ILE A 117 5.24 -1.08 3.68
CA ILE A 117 5.74 -1.79 2.50
C ILE A 117 5.52 -3.30 2.62
N PHE A 118 5.69 -3.86 3.82
CA PHE A 118 5.41 -5.27 4.07
C PHE A 118 3.93 -5.59 3.78
N THR A 119 3.00 -4.83 4.37
CA THR A 119 1.55 -5.01 4.14
C THR A 119 1.19 -4.89 2.65
N MET A 120 1.76 -3.92 1.94
CA MET A 120 1.52 -3.75 0.51
C MET A 120 2.03 -4.97 -0.28
N TYR A 121 3.23 -5.44 0.00
CA TYR A 121 3.80 -6.63 -0.63
C TYR A 121 2.95 -7.88 -0.38
N MET A 122 2.48 -8.09 0.87
CA MET A 122 1.60 -9.22 1.20
C MET A 122 0.25 -9.13 0.46
N LYS A 123 -0.34 -7.95 0.36
CA LYS A 123 -1.59 -7.72 -0.39
C LYS A 123 -1.42 -8.00 -1.89
N GLU A 124 -0.35 -7.52 -2.50
CA GLU A 124 -0.07 -7.77 -3.92
C GLU A 124 0.19 -9.25 -4.20
N LEU A 125 0.97 -9.94 -3.35
CA LEU A 125 1.17 -11.38 -3.43
C LEU A 125 -0.15 -12.16 -3.33
N TYR A 126 -1.02 -11.76 -2.40
CA TYR A 126 -2.32 -12.42 -2.24
C TYR A 126 -3.17 -12.29 -3.51
N ARG A 127 -3.15 -11.13 -4.16
CA ARG A 127 -3.95 -10.86 -5.37
C ARG A 127 -3.37 -11.55 -6.60
N TRP A 128 -2.08 -11.44 -6.82
CA TRP A 128 -1.45 -11.69 -8.12
C TRP A 128 -0.25 -12.65 -8.09
N GLY A 129 0.22 -13.05 -6.91
CA GLY A 129 1.41 -13.88 -6.77
C GLY A 129 1.22 -15.29 -7.33
N ASP A 130 2.16 -15.74 -8.14
CA ASP A 130 2.34 -17.13 -8.54
C ASP A 130 3.12 -17.94 -7.48
N LEU A 131 3.32 -19.22 -7.72
CA LEU A 131 4.07 -20.09 -6.80
C LEU A 131 5.50 -19.57 -6.54
N LYS A 132 6.20 -19.10 -7.58
CA LYS A 132 7.58 -18.61 -7.44
C LYS A 132 7.65 -17.30 -6.65
N ALA A 133 6.71 -16.40 -6.86
CA ALA A 133 6.61 -15.17 -6.09
C ALA A 133 6.34 -15.45 -4.60
N HIS A 134 5.43 -16.39 -4.31
CA HIS A 134 5.17 -16.82 -2.93
C HIS A 134 6.37 -17.52 -2.28
N GLU A 135 7.13 -18.30 -3.04
CA GLU A 135 8.36 -18.95 -2.54
C GLU A 135 9.41 -17.90 -2.12
N ARG A 136 9.65 -16.89 -2.97
CA ARG A 136 10.59 -15.80 -2.63
C ARG A 136 10.11 -15.02 -1.40
N ALA A 137 8.83 -14.70 -1.34
CA ALA A 137 8.24 -14.03 -0.20
C ALA A 137 8.33 -14.87 1.09
N ALA A 138 8.13 -16.18 1.02
CA ALA A 138 8.27 -17.07 2.17
C ALA A 138 9.68 -17.03 2.73
N ASN A 139 10.72 -16.96 1.87
CA ASN A 139 12.10 -16.83 2.29
C ASN A 139 12.35 -15.45 2.97
N ILE A 140 11.81 -14.37 2.41
CA ILE A 140 11.89 -13.03 3.01
C ILE A 140 11.22 -13.00 4.38
N ILE A 141 10.00 -13.52 4.49
CA ILE A 141 9.26 -13.59 5.76
C ILE A 141 10.06 -14.37 6.80
N LYS A 142 10.61 -15.53 6.43
CA LYS A 142 11.42 -16.38 7.32
C LYS A 142 12.70 -15.68 7.78
N ASP A 143 13.37 -14.93 6.91
CA ASP A 143 14.57 -14.20 7.28
C ASP A 143 14.26 -12.99 8.15
N MET A 144 13.22 -12.20 7.82
CA MET A 144 12.79 -11.08 8.63
C MET A 144 12.35 -11.50 10.03
N SER A 145 11.60 -12.60 10.16
CA SER A 145 11.10 -13.08 11.46
C SER A 145 12.19 -13.53 12.43
N LYS A 146 13.40 -13.79 11.92
CA LYS A 146 14.58 -14.08 12.76
C LYS A 146 15.27 -12.82 13.29
N LYS A 147 15.12 -11.71 12.58
CA LYS A 147 15.83 -10.44 12.83
C LYS A 147 14.97 -9.40 13.53
N THR A 148 13.66 -9.49 13.34
CA THR A 148 12.70 -8.49 13.84
C THR A 148 11.48 -9.20 14.40
N GLU A 149 11.03 -8.77 15.57
CA GLU A 149 9.75 -9.20 16.11
C GLU A 149 8.61 -8.63 15.29
N PHE A 150 7.68 -9.48 14.88
CA PHE A 150 6.51 -9.07 14.12
C PHE A 150 5.36 -8.70 15.05
N SER A 151 4.68 -7.60 14.78
CA SER A 151 3.38 -7.31 15.39
C SER A 151 2.35 -8.39 15.01
N GLU A 152 1.25 -8.47 15.76
CA GLU A 152 0.17 -9.42 15.47
C GLU A 152 -0.35 -9.30 14.05
N ASP A 153 -0.55 -8.07 13.57
CA ASP A 153 -0.98 -7.81 12.18
C ASP A 153 -0.01 -8.39 11.16
N ARG A 154 1.29 -8.13 11.35
CA ARG A 154 2.33 -8.70 10.47
C ARG A 154 2.40 -10.22 10.54
N LEU A 155 2.21 -10.80 11.72
CA LEU A 155 2.16 -12.24 11.89
C LEU A 155 0.96 -12.83 11.16
N SER A 156 -0.19 -12.16 11.21
CA SER A 156 -1.39 -12.56 10.51
C SER A 156 -1.18 -12.51 8.99
N GLU A 157 -0.71 -11.38 8.46
CA GLU A 157 -0.43 -11.21 7.03
C GLU A 157 0.60 -12.24 6.53
N ALA A 158 1.70 -12.41 7.26
CA ALA A 158 2.72 -13.41 6.94
C ALA A 158 2.15 -14.84 6.92
N SER A 159 1.32 -15.18 7.92
CA SER A 159 0.72 -16.51 8.02
C SER A 159 -0.24 -16.81 6.87
N ILE A 160 -1.01 -15.81 6.41
CA ILE A 160 -1.89 -15.92 5.23
C ILE A 160 -1.06 -16.25 3.98
N ILE A 161 0.04 -15.52 3.76
CA ILE A 161 0.90 -15.73 2.59
C ILE A 161 1.63 -17.06 2.66
N LEU A 162 2.11 -17.47 3.84
CA LEU A 162 2.72 -18.78 4.02
C LEU A 162 1.73 -19.92 3.81
N ALA A 163 0.50 -19.81 4.31
CA ALA A 163 -0.55 -20.78 4.05
C ALA A 163 -0.83 -20.90 2.54
N ARG A 164 -0.95 -19.78 1.84
CA ARG A 164 -1.15 -19.77 0.40
C ARG A 164 0.03 -20.38 -0.35
N TYR A 165 1.27 -20.08 0.03
CA TYR A 165 2.47 -20.69 -0.51
C TYR A 165 2.43 -22.22 -0.38
N HIS A 166 2.19 -22.73 0.84
CA HIS A 166 2.16 -24.16 1.08
C HIS A 166 1.01 -24.87 0.36
N ARG A 167 -0.14 -24.20 0.21
CA ARG A 167 -1.25 -24.69 -0.61
C ARG A 167 -0.85 -24.84 -2.08
N LEU A 168 -0.21 -23.81 -2.65
CA LEU A 168 0.26 -23.83 -4.05
C LEU A 168 1.36 -24.88 -4.26
N ALA A 169 2.24 -25.04 -3.28
CA ALA A 169 3.30 -26.04 -3.27
C ALA A 169 2.81 -27.47 -2.92
N LYS A 170 1.50 -27.64 -2.68
CA LYS A 170 0.86 -28.93 -2.29
C LYS A 170 1.45 -29.53 -1.01
N ASN A 171 1.94 -28.70 -0.09
CA ASN A 171 2.49 -29.11 1.19
C ASN A 171 1.42 -29.01 2.30
N GLY A 172 0.59 -30.06 2.44
CA GLY A 172 -0.53 -30.09 3.38
C GLY A 172 -0.14 -29.87 4.85
N PRO A 173 0.88 -30.54 5.40
CA PRO A 173 1.28 -30.34 6.80
C PRO A 173 1.66 -28.89 7.14
N GLU A 174 2.48 -28.25 6.31
CA GLU A 174 2.89 -26.86 6.56
C GLU A 174 1.75 -25.86 6.27
N PHE A 175 0.86 -26.17 5.33
CA PHE A 175 -0.39 -25.41 5.14
C PHE A 175 -1.22 -25.40 6.42
N MET A 176 -1.45 -26.57 7.03
CA MET A 176 -2.23 -26.67 8.26
C MET A 176 -1.60 -25.90 9.42
N LYS A 177 -0.27 -25.97 9.58
CA LYS A 177 0.44 -25.18 10.61
C LYS A 177 0.22 -23.67 10.43
N ALA A 178 0.38 -23.18 9.21
CA ALA A 178 0.19 -21.75 8.90
C ALA A 178 -1.27 -21.33 9.11
N ALA A 179 -2.23 -22.15 8.69
CA ALA A 179 -3.66 -21.88 8.88
C ALA A 179 -4.07 -21.86 10.36
N LEU A 180 -3.60 -22.83 11.17
CA LEU A 180 -3.87 -22.85 12.61
C LEU A 180 -3.30 -21.61 13.32
N ARG A 181 -2.14 -21.12 12.90
CA ARG A 181 -1.56 -19.90 13.45
C ARG A 181 -2.46 -18.68 13.23
N ILE A 182 -3.12 -18.57 12.06
CA ILE A 182 -4.08 -17.50 11.77
C ILE A 182 -5.24 -17.56 12.77
N PHE A 183 -5.81 -18.76 12.99
CA PHE A 183 -6.90 -18.95 13.96
C PHE A 183 -6.51 -18.53 15.38
N THR A 184 -5.30 -18.87 15.82
CA THR A 184 -4.81 -18.50 17.17
C THR A 184 -4.69 -16.99 17.31
N LEU A 185 -4.18 -16.29 16.29
CA LEU A 185 -4.06 -14.84 16.29
C LEU A 185 -5.44 -14.14 16.29
N MET A 186 -6.42 -14.68 15.54
CA MET A 186 -7.77 -14.12 15.51
C MET A 186 -8.56 -14.30 16.83
N GLN A 187 -8.25 -15.34 17.61
CA GLN A 187 -8.91 -15.57 18.91
C GLN A 187 -8.32 -14.72 20.04
N GLY A 188 -7.09 -14.22 19.87
CA GLY A 188 -6.41 -13.36 20.84
C GLY A 188 -6.83 -11.87 20.78
N THR A 189 -7.54 -11.44 19.74
CA THR A 189 -8.06 -10.07 19.63
C THR A 189 -9.44 -10.00 20.31
N PRO A 190 -9.58 -9.33 21.48
CA PRO A 190 -10.91 -9.06 22.04
C PRO A 190 -11.68 -8.20 21.03
N CYS A 191 -12.91 -8.60 20.71
CA CYS A 191 -13.85 -7.73 20.00
C CYS A 191 -14.05 -6.46 20.84
N SER A 192 -13.46 -5.35 20.41
CA SER A 192 -13.71 -4.01 20.95
C SER A 192 -14.81 -3.34 20.13
#